data_daa64834152da2893726361b428cc2c1
#
_entry.id   daa64834152da2893726361b428cc2c1
#
_cell.length_a   1.000
_cell.length_b   1.000
_cell.length_c   1.000
_cell.angle_alpha   90.00
_cell.angle_beta   90.00
_cell.angle_gamma   90.00
#
_symmetry.space_group_name_H-M   'P 1'
#
loop_
_entity.id
_entity.type
_entity.pdbx_description
1 polymer ?
#
loop_
_entity_poly.entity_id
_entity_poly.type
_entity_poly.pdbx_seq_one_letter_code
_entity_poly.pdbx_strand_id
1 'polypeptide(L)'
;HLENGYYSMASKPVMQKYLEHIQAVNKVSSYYMRTRQFDDKMISRKKLAELLGCSFEELIITRNTTESLDTIIAGFDWKTGDEALMAEHDYGAMLDMFKLQAKRHGLTNKVISVPLHPQSDEEIVEVYEKAITPKTRLLMVCHLINITGQILPIKKITEMAHRHGVEVMVDGAHAFAHLDFKIGDLGNVDYYGSSLHKWLGNPLGAGILYVRKDKIKPVWQ
;
A
#
# COMPACT_ATOMS: atom_id res chain seq x y z
N HIS A 1 20.36 0.43 16.32
CA HIS A 1 19.22 -0.24 15.71
C HIS A 1 19.31 -0.10 14.19
N LEU A 2 19.32 -1.21 13.48
CA LEU A 2 19.46 -1.25 12.01
C LEU A 2 18.24 -1.90 11.33
N GLU A 3 17.31 -2.45 12.12
CA GLU A 3 16.15 -3.15 11.59
C GLU A 3 14.89 -2.27 11.67
N ASN A 4 14.78 -1.32 10.72
CA ASN A 4 13.61 -0.45 10.59
C ASN A 4 12.48 -1.12 9.78
N GLY A 5 12.79 -2.22 9.13
CA GLY A 5 11.87 -2.89 8.22
C GLY A 5 10.70 -3.58 8.91
N TYR A 6 10.85 -3.99 10.16
CA TYR A 6 9.76 -4.53 10.96
C TYR A 6 9.08 -3.41 11.75
N TYR A 7 9.79 -2.80 12.70
CA TYR A 7 9.38 -1.61 13.45
C TYR A 7 10.55 -0.69 13.68
N SER A 8 10.40 0.59 13.35
CA SER A 8 11.41 1.59 13.62
C SER A 8 11.30 2.12 15.06
N MET A 9 12.43 2.52 15.61
CA MET A 9 12.42 3.36 16.80
C MET A 9 12.09 4.79 16.41
N ALA A 10 11.05 5.36 17.01
CA ALA A 10 10.78 6.78 16.86
C ALA A 10 11.91 7.59 17.50
N SER A 11 12.33 8.68 16.86
CA SER A 11 13.32 9.59 17.42
C SER A 11 12.83 10.24 18.71
N LYS A 12 13.75 10.66 19.60
CA LYS A 12 13.38 11.29 20.88
C LYS A 12 12.40 12.49 20.70
N PRO A 13 12.62 13.43 19.74
CA PRO A 13 11.69 14.53 19.52
C PRO A 13 10.30 14.05 19.10
N VAL A 14 10.23 13.05 18.21
CA VAL A 14 8.95 12.49 17.75
C VAL A 14 8.21 11.81 18.91
N MET A 15 8.90 11.00 19.70
CA MET A 15 8.31 10.31 20.84
C MET A 15 7.82 11.31 21.91
N GLN A 16 8.60 12.35 22.19
CA GLN A 16 8.18 13.38 23.13
C GLN A 16 6.91 14.10 22.66
N LYS A 17 6.85 14.51 21.39
CA LYS A 17 5.66 15.14 20.81
C LYS A 17 4.45 14.22 20.81
N TYR A 18 4.65 12.95 20.55
CA TYR A 18 3.57 11.95 20.62
C TYR A 18 2.97 11.85 22.03
N LEU A 19 3.81 11.77 23.07
CA LEU A 19 3.38 11.72 24.46
C LEU A 19 2.66 13.01 24.90
N GLU A 20 3.21 14.18 24.53
CA GLU A 20 2.57 15.49 24.78
C GLU A 20 1.18 15.54 24.13
N HIS A 21 1.04 15.05 22.91
CA HIS A 21 -0.21 15.05 22.18
C HIS A 21 -1.26 14.11 22.80
N ILE A 22 -0.84 12.89 23.19
CA ILE A 22 -1.71 11.97 23.92
C ILE A 22 -2.22 12.60 25.21
N GLN A 23 -1.35 13.23 26.00
CA GLN A 23 -1.71 13.89 27.24
C GLN A 23 -2.68 15.07 26.99
N ALA A 24 -2.43 15.89 25.96
CA ALA A 24 -3.28 17.01 25.60
C ALA A 24 -4.68 16.55 25.17
N VAL A 25 -4.76 15.52 24.32
CA VAL A 25 -6.04 14.92 23.88
C VAL A 25 -6.79 14.33 25.08
N ASN A 26 -6.08 13.59 25.96
CA ASN A 26 -6.71 12.97 27.13
C ASN A 26 -7.34 13.98 28.09
N LYS A 27 -6.78 15.19 28.22
CA LYS A 27 -7.34 16.26 29.07
C LYS A 27 -8.70 16.78 28.61
N VAL A 28 -8.98 16.73 27.31
CA VAL A 28 -10.18 17.32 26.68
C VAL A 28 -10.93 16.34 25.78
N SER A 29 -10.56 15.07 25.81
CA SER A 29 -11.08 13.91 25.06
C SER A 29 -12.25 14.18 24.11
N SER A 30 -13.47 14.17 24.62
CA SER A 30 -14.69 14.33 23.82
C SER A 30 -14.77 15.68 23.09
N TYR A 31 -14.28 16.75 23.71
CA TYR A 31 -14.23 18.08 23.08
C TYR A 31 -13.27 18.06 21.88
N TYR A 32 -12.05 17.51 22.06
CA TYR A 32 -11.07 17.38 20.97
C TYR A 32 -11.64 16.58 19.81
N MET A 33 -12.22 15.41 20.10
CA MET A 33 -12.77 14.52 19.07
C MET A 33 -13.90 15.16 18.27
N ARG A 34 -14.67 16.06 18.88
CA ARG A 34 -15.79 16.74 18.20
C ARG A 34 -15.39 18.01 17.47
N THR A 35 -14.31 18.69 17.87
CA THR A 35 -14.00 20.04 17.39
C THR A 35 -12.69 20.16 16.64
N ARG A 36 -11.65 19.38 16.97
CA ARG A 36 -10.29 19.56 16.43
C ARG A 36 -9.75 18.38 15.62
N GLN A 37 -10.21 17.18 15.92
CA GLN A 37 -9.68 15.96 15.32
C GLN A 37 -9.62 16.02 13.79
N PHE A 38 -10.64 16.55 13.15
CA PHE A 38 -10.72 16.60 11.68
C PHE A 38 -9.67 17.54 11.08
N ASP A 39 -9.46 18.70 11.70
CA ASP A 39 -8.47 19.68 11.24
C ASP A 39 -7.05 19.14 11.41
N ASP A 40 -6.74 18.53 12.56
CA ASP A 40 -5.43 17.96 12.83
C ASP A 40 -5.12 16.75 11.91
N LYS A 41 -6.13 15.91 11.65
CA LYS A 41 -6.04 14.84 10.63
C LYS A 41 -5.78 15.42 9.23
N MET A 42 -6.45 16.51 8.88
CA MET A 42 -6.26 17.16 7.58
C MET A 42 -4.85 17.71 7.42
N ILE A 43 -4.27 18.31 8.46
CA ILE A 43 -2.88 18.79 8.45
C ILE A 43 -1.92 17.62 8.18
N SER A 44 -2.07 16.53 8.92
CA SER A 44 -1.25 15.32 8.75
C SER A 44 -1.40 14.70 7.35
N ARG A 45 -2.65 14.60 6.89
CA ARG A 45 -2.99 14.05 5.57
C ARG A 45 -2.36 14.86 4.43
N LYS A 46 -2.40 16.20 4.50
CA LYS A 46 -1.76 17.07 3.50
C LYS A 46 -0.24 16.90 3.47
N LYS A 47 0.42 16.82 4.63
CA LYS A 47 1.86 16.58 4.69
C LYS A 47 2.27 15.22 4.13
N LEU A 48 1.52 14.18 4.44
CA LEU A 48 1.77 12.84 3.89
C LEU A 48 1.53 12.78 2.38
N ALA A 49 0.51 13.48 1.89
CA ALA A 49 0.24 13.60 0.45
C ALA A 49 1.37 14.34 -0.28
N GLU A 50 1.90 15.41 0.29
CA GLU A 50 3.08 16.11 -0.23
C GLU A 50 4.32 15.20 -0.29
N LEU A 51 4.56 14.40 0.76
CA LEU A 51 5.66 13.42 0.78
C LEU A 51 5.49 12.36 -0.31
N LEU A 52 4.29 11.83 -0.48
CA LEU A 52 3.99 10.81 -1.50
C LEU A 52 3.88 11.41 -2.91
N GLY A 53 3.64 12.73 -3.05
CA GLY A 53 3.47 13.41 -4.33
C GLY A 53 2.10 13.17 -4.97
N CYS A 54 1.01 13.19 -4.16
CA CYS A 54 -0.37 13.03 -4.61
C CYS A 54 -1.28 14.13 -4.06
N SER A 55 -2.54 14.15 -4.51
CA SER A 55 -3.56 14.95 -3.87
C SER A 55 -3.91 14.40 -2.48
N PHE A 56 -4.14 15.28 -1.50
CA PHE A 56 -4.62 14.83 -0.19
C PHE A 56 -6.01 14.16 -0.27
N GLU A 57 -6.78 14.42 -1.33
CA GLU A 57 -8.07 13.78 -1.56
C GLU A 57 -7.93 12.28 -1.88
N GLU A 58 -6.79 11.88 -2.44
CA GLU A 58 -6.44 10.51 -2.81
C GLU A 58 -5.78 9.71 -1.69
N LEU A 59 -5.53 10.36 -0.53
CA LEU A 59 -4.80 9.74 0.59
C LEU A 59 -5.69 9.55 1.81
N ILE A 60 -5.63 8.38 2.41
CA ILE A 60 -6.30 8.04 3.67
C ILE A 60 -5.23 7.65 4.70
N ILE A 61 -5.40 8.09 5.95
CA ILE A 61 -4.55 7.64 7.06
C ILE A 61 -5.17 6.37 7.64
N THR A 62 -4.38 5.30 7.67
CA THR A 62 -4.73 3.97 8.20
C THR A 62 -3.83 3.62 9.38
N ARG A 63 -3.92 2.40 9.90
CA ARG A 63 -3.06 1.92 10.98
C ARG A 63 -1.78 1.24 10.49
N ASN A 64 -1.80 0.66 9.30
CA ASN A 64 -0.66 -0.04 8.69
C ASN A 64 -0.96 -0.41 7.23
N THR A 65 0.04 -0.96 6.54
CA THR A 65 -0.08 -1.46 5.15
C THR A 65 -1.14 -2.54 5.03
N THR A 66 -1.20 -3.47 5.98
CA THR A 66 -2.15 -4.59 5.94
C THR A 66 -3.59 -4.08 5.90
N GLU A 67 -3.96 -3.17 6.81
CA GLU A 67 -5.29 -2.55 6.78
C GLU A 67 -5.55 -1.80 5.47
N SER A 68 -4.54 -1.08 4.96
CA SER A 68 -4.65 -0.34 3.69
C SER A 68 -4.99 -1.26 2.53
N LEU A 69 -4.20 -2.31 2.34
CA LEU A 69 -4.36 -3.23 1.21
C LEU A 69 -5.58 -4.15 1.39
N ASP A 70 -5.85 -4.59 2.61
CA ASP A 70 -7.05 -5.38 2.93
C ASP A 70 -8.34 -4.61 2.62
N THR A 71 -8.33 -3.28 2.84
CA THR A 71 -9.46 -2.42 2.47
C THR A 71 -9.73 -2.49 0.97
N ILE A 72 -8.70 -2.47 0.14
CA ILE A 72 -8.83 -2.62 -1.31
C ILE A 72 -9.26 -4.04 -1.68
N ILE A 73 -8.55 -5.07 -1.18
CA ILE A 73 -8.82 -6.47 -1.53
C ILE A 73 -10.25 -6.87 -1.13
N ALA A 74 -10.71 -6.44 0.06
CA ALA A 74 -12.05 -6.75 0.55
C ALA A 74 -13.15 -5.91 -0.13
N GLY A 75 -12.83 -4.65 -0.50
CA GLY A 75 -13.77 -3.72 -1.12
C GLY A 75 -13.82 -3.80 -2.64
N PHE A 76 -13.00 -4.61 -3.28
CA PHE A 76 -12.98 -4.79 -4.72
C PHE A 76 -14.25 -5.53 -5.19
N ASP A 77 -14.83 -5.10 -6.31
CA ASP A 77 -16.06 -5.71 -6.88
C ASP A 77 -15.73 -7.04 -7.59
N TRP A 78 -15.41 -8.05 -6.77
CA TRP A 78 -15.05 -9.38 -7.24
C TRP A 78 -16.27 -10.14 -7.79
N LYS A 79 -16.06 -10.81 -8.91
CA LYS A 79 -17.03 -11.74 -9.51
C LYS A 79 -16.46 -13.13 -9.58
N THR A 80 -17.34 -14.13 -9.51
CA THR A 80 -16.93 -15.53 -9.63
C THR A 80 -16.19 -15.75 -10.94
N GLY A 81 -14.97 -16.31 -10.84
CA GLY A 81 -14.11 -16.56 -11.97
C GLY A 81 -13.12 -15.45 -12.30
N ASP A 82 -13.19 -14.29 -11.61
CA ASP A 82 -12.13 -13.27 -11.68
C ASP A 82 -10.81 -13.84 -11.18
N GLU A 83 -9.71 -13.27 -11.65
CA GLU A 83 -8.37 -13.64 -11.24
C GLU A 83 -7.66 -12.49 -10.54
N ALA A 84 -6.97 -12.80 -9.43
CA ALA A 84 -6.01 -11.94 -8.77
C ALA A 84 -4.59 -12.46 -9.01
N LEU A 85 -3.68 -11.60 -9.45
CA LEU A 85 -2.29 -11.92 -9.73
C LEU A 85 -1.37 -11.36 -8.64
N MET A 86 -0.48 -12.20 -8.11
CA MET A 86 0.47 -11.85 -7.04
C MET A 86 1.73 -12.70 -7.16
N ALA A 87 2.78 -12.34 -6.42
CA ALA A 87 4.01 -13.10 -6.35
C ALA A 87 4.14 -13.91 -5.05
N GLU A 88 4.86 -15.01 -5.07
CA GLU A 88 5.12 -15.85 -3.88
C GLU A 88 5.92 -15.11 -2.79
N HIS A 89 6.69 -14.08 -3.19
CA HIS A 89 7.47 -13.24 -2.29
C HIS A 89 6.69 -12.05 -1.71
N ASP A 90 5.42 -11.88 -2.08
CA ASP A 90 4.56 -10.88 -1.50
C ASP A 90 4.23 -11.21 -0.03
N TYR A 91 3.87 -10.19 0.74
CA TYR A 91 3.66 -10.35 2.16
C TYR A 91 2.56 -11.36 2.48
N GLY A 92 2.86 -12.34 3.33
CA GLY A 92 2.00 -13.49 3.61
C GLY A 92 0.57 -13.14 4.03
N ALA A 93 0.38 -12.07 4.83
CA ALA A 93 -0.96 -11.63 5.23
C ALA A 93 -1.82 -11.21 4.01
N MET A 94 -1.20 -10.60 2.99
CA MET A 94 -1.90 -10.24 1.74
C MET A 94 -2.27 -11.49 0.94
N LEU A 95 -1.35 -12.45 0.82
CA LEU A 95 -1.63 -13.73 0.17
C LEU A 95 -2.79 -14.47 0.86
N ASP A 96 -2.85 -14.43 2.20
CA ASP A 96 -3.94 -15.04 2.96
C ASP A 96 -5.26 -14.30 2.77
N MET A 97 -5.23 -12.96 2.65
CA MET A 97 -6.43 -12.19 2.34
C MET A 97 -6.99 -12.53 0.95
N PHE A 98 -6.14 -12.70 -0.06
CA PHE A 98 -6.58 -13.16 -1.38
C PHE A 98 -7.13 -14.59 -1.34
N LYS A 99 -6.55 -15.50 -0.55
CA LYS A 99 -7.12 -16.85 -0.32
C LYS A 99 -8.51 -16.76 0.29
N LEU A 100 -8.73 -15.84 1.25
CA LEU A 100 -10.04 -15.62 1.85
C LEU A 100 -11.06 -15.11 0.82
N GLN A 101 -10.67 -14.15 -0.03
CA GLN A 101 -11.55 -13.65 -1.09
C GLN A 101 -11.85 -14.74 -2.14
N ALA A 102 -10.85 -15.55 -2.50
CA ALA A 102 -11.06 -16.70 -3.38
C ALA A 102 -12.12 -17.65 -2.84
N LYS A 103 -12.06 -17.95 -1.54
CA LYS A 103 -13.07 -18.80 -0.87
C LYS A 103 -14.45 -18.14 -0.82
N ARG A 104 -14.54 -16.82 -0.65
CA ARG A 104 -15.81 -16.09 -0.52
C ARG A 104 -16.49 -15.84 -1.85
N HIS A 105 -15.73 -15.49 -2.87
CA HIS A 105 -16.23 -14.96 -4.15
C HIS A 105 -15.94 -15.87 -5.35
N GLY A 106 -15.20 -16.97 -5.15
CA GLY A 106 -14.85 -17.88 -6.23
C GLY A 106 -13.78 -17.35 -7.17
N LEU A 107 -12.82 -16.58 -6.61
CA LEU A 107 -11.67 -16.09 -7.37
C LEU A 107 -10.65 -17.20 -7.65
N THR A 108 -9.83 -16.98 -8.67
CA THR A 108 -8.61 -17.73 -8.90
C THR A 108 -7.41 -16.86 -8.52
N ASN A 109 -6.64 -17.29 -7.54
CA ASN A 109 -5.37 -16.64 -7.19
C ASN A 109 -4.25 -17.21 -8.04
N LYS A 110 -3.63 -16.36 -8.85
CA LYS A 110 -2.43 -16.67 -9.62
C LYS A 110 -1.21 -16.20 -8.87
N VAL A 111 -0.37 -17.13 -8.46
CA VAL A 111 0.88 -16.85 -7.75
C VAL A 111 2.04 -17.17 -8.68
N ILE A 112 2.87 -16.16 -8.95
CA ILE A 112 4.06 -16.28 -9.79
C ILE A 112 5.32 -16.24 -8.94
N SER A 113 6.43 -16.72 -9.50
CA SER A 113 7.76 -16.59 -8.91
C SER A 113 8.54 -15.51 -9.66
N VAL A 114 8.97 -14.47 -8.93
CA VAL A 114 9.81 -13.40 -9.48
C VAL A 114 11.28 -13.84 -9.40
N PRO A 115 12.07 -13.71 -10.48
CA PRO A 115 13.48 -14.06 -10.46
C PRO A 115 14.25 -13.30 -9.39
N LEU A 116 15.04 -14.00 -8.57
CA LEU A 116 15.87 -13.37 -7.53
C LEU A 116 17.05 -12.58 -8.12
N HIS A 117 17.53 -12.99 -9.28
CA HIS A 117 18.65 -12.36 -9.98
C HIS A 117 18.29 -12.10 -11.45
N PRO A 118 17.33 -11.18 -11.72
CA PRO A 118 16.91 -10.89 -13.08
C PRO A 118 18.05 -10.21 -13.85
N GLN A 119 18.12 -10.45 -15.15
CA GLN A 119 19.10 -9.80 -16.03
C GLN A 119 18.66 -8.37 -16.40
N SER A 120 17.36 -8.10 -16.32
CA SER A 120 16.78 -6.78 -16.60
C SER A 120 15.40 -6.63 -15.93
N ASP A 121 14.90 -5.40 -15.90
CA ASP A 121 13.52 -5.11 -15.48
C ASP A 121 12.50 -5.82 -16.38
N GLU A 122 12.80 -5.93 -17.67
CA GLU A 122 11.93 -6.54 -18.67
C GLU A 122 11.68 -8.01 -18.38
N GLU A 123 12.67 -8.74 -17.86
CA GLU A 123 12.50 -10.13 -17.42
C GLU A 123 11.45 -10.23 -16.31
N ILE A 124 11.47 -9.31 -15.35
CA ILE A 124 10.47 -9.25 -14.29
C ILE A 124 9.08 -8.94 -14.87
N VAL A 125 8.99 -7.91 -15.72
CA VAL A 125 7.73 -7.51 -16.36
C VAL A 125 7.12 -8.65 -17.16
N GLU A 126 7.91 -9.38 -17.94
CA GLU A 126 7.46 -10.53 -18.72
C GLU A 126 6.87 -11.65 -17.85
N VAL A 127 7.41 -11.89 -16.67
CA VAL A 127 6.87 -12.90 -15.73
C VAL A 127 5.44 -12.56 -15.34
N TYR A 128 5.18 -11.28 -14.98
CA TYR A 128 3.83 -10.80 -14.69
C TYR A 128 2.94 -10.85 -15.92
N GLU A 129 3.41 -10.35 -17.08
CA GLU A 129 2.63 -10.28 -18.30
C GLU A 129 2.16 -11.66 -18.80
N LYS A 130 3.04 -12.67 -18.77
CA LYS A 130 2.72 -14.07 -19.15
C LYS A 130 1.64 -14.70 -18.27
N ALA A 131 1.46 -14.21 -17.04
CA ALA A 131 0.45 -14.69 -16.11
C ALA A 131 -0.92 -14.00 -16.26
N ILE A 132 -0.99 -12.86 -16.94
CA ILE A 132 -2.24 -12.13 -17.17
C ILE A 132 -3.12 -12.89 -18.17
N THR A 133 -4.42 -12.95 -17.86
CA THR A 133 -5.45 -13.44 -18.78
C THR A 133 -6.61 -12.43 -18.87
N PRO A 134 -7.57 -12.61 -19.77
CA PRO A 134 -8.77 -11.76 -19.83
C PRO A 134 -9.62 -11.74 -18.54
N LYS A 135 -9.36 -12.65 -17.59
CA LYS A 135 -10.03 -12.71 -16.29
C LYS A 135 -9.28 -12.00 -15.18
N THR A 136 -8.02 -11.63 -15.39
CA THR A 136 -7.20 -10.94 -14.39
C THR A 136 -7.74 -9.54 -14.17
N ARG A 137 -8.09 -9.20 -12.91
CA ARG A 137 -8.70 -7.92 -12.55
C ARG A 137 -7.80 -7.05 -11.70
N LEU A 138 -7.05 -7.65 -10.79
CA LEU A 138 -6.15 -6.96 -9.88
C LEU A 138 -4.80 -7.66 -9.86
N LEU A 139 -3.74 -6.88 -10.02
CA LEU A 139 -2.35 -7.29 -9.82
C LEU A 139 -1.84 -6.63 -8.56
N MET A 140 -1.40 -7.44 -7.58
CA MET A 140 -0.63 -6.95 -6.44
C MET A 140 0.86 -7.09 -6.73
N VAL A 141 1.62 -6.07 -6.36
CA VAL A 141 3.08 -6.07 -6.51
C VAL A 141 3.74 -5.39 -5.31
N CYS A 142 4.77 -6.01 -4.76
CA CYS A 142 5.60 -5.41 -3.72
C CYS A 142 6.59 -4.42 -4.34
N HIS A 143 6.66 -3.17 -3.85
CA HIS A 143 7.61 -2.18 -4.38
C HIS A 143 9.05 -2.51 -3.97
N LEU A 144 9.24 -2.93 -2.72
CA LEU A 144 10.48 -3.47 -2.20
C LEU A 144 10.17 -4.73 -1.39
N ILE A 145 10.64 -5.87 -1.88
CA ILE A 145 10.38 -7.17 -1.27
C ILE A 145 11.17 -7.30 0.03
N ASN A 146 10.47 -7.50 1.14
CA ASN A 146 11.08 -7.49 2.48
C ASN A 146 12.08 -8.61 2.75
N ILE A 147 11.92 -9.78 2.12
CA ILE A 147 12.79 -10.95 2.33
C ILE A 147 14.05 -10.94 1.47
N THR A 148 14.03 -10.26 0.33
CA THR A 148 15.16 -10.22 -0.62
C THR A 148 15.82 -8.85 -0.74
N GLY A 149 15.10 -7.77 -0.39
CA GLY A 149 15.53 -6.40 -0.63
C GLY A 149 15.43 -5.96 -2.10
N GLN A 150 14.83 -6.78 -2.96
CA GLN A 150 14.69 -6.48 -4.37
C GLN A 150 13.67 -5.36 -4.59
N ILE A 151 14.07 -4.34 -5.36
CA ILE A 151 13.19 -3.25 -5.81
C ILE A 151 12.62 -3.64 -7.16
N LEU A 152 11.29 -3.72 -7.24
CA LEU A 152 10.62 -4.09 -8.48
C LEU A 152 10.34 -2.86 -9.36
N PRO A 153 10.35 -3.01 -10.69
CA PRO A 153 10.13 -1.92 -11.65
C PRO A 153 8.66 -1.55 -11.77
N ILE A 154 8.10 -0.93 -10.71
CA ILE A 154 6.66 -0.69 -10.54
C ILE A 154 6.06 0.04 -11.73
N LYS A 155 6.74 1.09 -12.24
CA LYS A 155 6.27 1.83 -13.41
C LYS A 155 6.03 0.92 -14.61
N LYS A 156 7.00 0.11 -14.96
CA LYS A 156 6.92 -0.80 -16.12
C LYS A 156 5.83 -1.86 -15.94
N ILE A 157 5.72 -2.41 -14.72
CA ILE A 157 4.69 -3.40 -14.37
C ILE A 157 3.30 -2.74 -14.45
N THR A 158 3.14 -1.53 -13.92
CA THR A 158 1.87 -0.80 -13.96
C THR A 158 1.44 -0.49 -15.39
N GLU A 159 2.34 0.07 -16.20
CA GLU A 159 2.08 0.38 -17.60
C GLU A 159 1.72 -0.88 -18.40
N MET A 160 2.39 -1.99 -18.13
CA MET A 160 2.08 -3.29 -18.73
C MET A 160 0.69 -3.77 -18.31
N ALA A 161 0.37 -3.82 -17.02
CA ALA A 161 -0.91 -4.29 -16.51
C ALA A 161 -2.08 -3.44 -17.05
N HIS A 162 -1.93 -2.12 -17.10
CA HIS A 162 -2.94 -1.21 -17.64
C HIS A 162 -3.20 -1.44 -19.14
N ARG A 163 -2.20 -1.84 -19.95
CA ARG A 163 -2.43 -2.24 -21.36
C ARG A 163 -3.37 -3.46 -21.46
N HIS A 164 -3.40 -4.29 -20.45
CA HIS A 164 -4.28 -5.46 -20.35
C HIS A 164 -5.60 -5.17 -19.59
N GLY A 165 -5.83 -3.93 -19.18
CA GLY A 165 -7.03 -3.55 -18.41
C GLY A 165 -7.03 -4.03 -16.96
N VAL A 166 -5.87 -4.37 -16.41
CA VAL A 166 -5.69 -4.88 -15.05
C VAL A 166 -5.33 -3.73 -14.11
N GLU A 167 -6.02 -3.62 -12.98
CA GLU A 167 -5.71 -2.65 -11.93
C GLU A 167 -4.49 -3.09 -11.12
N VAL A 168 -3.69 -2.10 -10.64
CA VAL A 168 -2.45 -2.36 -9.93
C VAL A 168 -2.51 -1.82 -8.50
N MET A 169 -2.29 -2.73 -7.55
CA MET A 169 -2.16 -2.44 -6.13
C MET A 169 -0.72 -2.67 -5.67
N VAL A 170 -0.11 -1.64 -5.11
CA VAL A 170 1.29 -1.68 -4.69
C VAL A 170 1.42 -1.79 -3.18
N ASP A 171 2.13 -2.81 -2.72
CA ASP A 171 2.62 -2.90 -1.35
C ASP A 171 3.91 -2.08 -1.22
N GLY A 172 3.77 -0.90 -0.65
CA GLY A 172 4.86 0.03 -0.40
C GLY A 172 5.41 0.01 1.03
N ALA A 173 5.13 -1.05 1.79
CA ALA A 173 5.48 -1.14 3.21
C ALA A 173 6.97 -0.85 3.50
N HIS A 174 7.85 -1.24 2.59
CA HIS A 174 9.30 -1.05 2.72
C HIS A 174 9.88 0.04 1.83
N ALA A 175 9.08 0.64 0.94
CA ALA A 175 9.56 1.62 -0.03
C ALA A 175 9.32 3.07 0.42
N PHE A 176 8.14 3.37 0.98
CA PHE A 176 7.80 4.72 1.42
C PHE A 176 8.75 5.21 2.53
N ALA A 177 9.31 6.41 2.36
CA ALA A 177 10.33 7.01 3.22
C ALA A 177 11.68 6.24 3.28
N HIS A 178 11.86 5.23 2.44
CA HIS A 178 13.12 4.49 2.27
C HIS A 178 13.70 4.74 0.88
N LEU A 179 12.87 4.74 -0.15
CA LEU A 179 13.25 5.06 -1.52
C LEU A 179 12.82 6.49 -1.86
N ASP A 180 13.57 7.13 -2.74
CA ASP A 180 13.21 8.47 -3.27
C ASP A 180 12.33 8.30 -4.52
N PHE A 181 11.03 8.55 -4.37
CA PHE A 181 10.04 8.50 -5.45
C PHE A 181 8.81 9.33 -5.11
N LYS A 182 8.03 9.64 -6.13
CA LYS A 182 6.66 10.14 -6.01
C LYS A 182 5.69 9.17 -6.66
N ILE A 183 4.44 9.19 -6.24
CA ILE A 183 3.42 8.25 -6.75
C ILE A 183 3.27 8.34 -8.28
N GLY A 184 3.45 9.56 -8.85
CA GLY A 184 3.44 9.78 -10.29
C GLY A 184 4.56 9.07 -11.06
N ASP A 185 5.67 8.76 -10.39
CA ASP A 185 6.80 8.04 -10.99
C ASP A 185 6.51 6.54 -11.19
N LEU A 186 5.43 6.05 -10.59
CA LEU A 186 5.07 4.63 -10.58
C LEU A 186 4.09 4.23 -11.70
N GLY A 187 3.84 5.09 -12.69
CA GLY A 187 3.01 4.74 -13.86
C GLY A 187 1.50 4.81 -13.63
N ASN A 188 1.04 5.71 -12.77
CA ASN A 188 -0.38 5.88 -12.41
C ASN A 188 -0.99 4.65 -11.72
N VAL A 189 -0.30 4.07 -10.75
CA VAL A 189 -0.83 2.97 -9.93
C VAL A 189 -2.22 3.29 -9.40
N ASP A 190 -3.07 2.28 -9.29
CA ASP A 190 -4.45 2.47 -8.83
C ASP A 190 -4.53 2.59 -7.31
N TYR A 191 -3.71 1.80 -6.60
CA TYR A 191 -3.69 1.72 -5.14
C TYR A 191 -2.26 1.59 -4.61
N TYR A 192 -1.97 2.24 -3.48
CA TYR A 192 -0.67 2.13 -2.81
C TYR A 192 -0.85 2.15 -1.29
N GLY A 193 -0.37 1.12 -0.61
CA GLY A 193 -0.41 1.05 0.85
C GLY A 193 0.97 1.09 1.48
N SER A 194 1.12 1.78 2.62
CA SER A 194 2.38 1.76 3.37
C SER A 194 2.19 1.91 4.88
N SER A 195 3.18 1.45 5.64
CA SER A 195 3.27 1.58 7.10
C SER A 195 4.25 2.67 7.48
N LEU A 196 3.79 3.67 8.22
CA LEU A 196 4.62 4.81 8.62
C LEU A 196 5.54 4.51 9.81
N HIS A 197 5.22 3.48 10.59
CA HIS A 197 6.02 3.03 11.72
C HIS A 197 7.24 2.18 11.32
N LYS A 198 7.47 1.98 10.01
CA LYS A 198 8.67 1.37 9.47
C LYS A 198 9.70 2.47 9.17
N TRP A 199 9.91 2.80 7.91
CA TRP A 199 11.01 3.68 7.47
C TRP A 199 10.79 5.16 7.79
N LEU A 200 9.55 5.63 7.94
CA LEU A 200 9.28 7.00 8.38
C LEU A 200 9.51 7.21 9.89
N GLY A 201 9.61 6.12 10.68
CA GLY A 201 9.91 6.20 12.10
C GLY A 201 8.78 6.76 12.98
N ASN A 202 7.54 6.66 12.53
CA ASN A 202 6.37 7.05 13.34
C ASN A 202 6.14 6.06 14.48
N PRO A 203 5.50 6.48 15.58
CA PRO A 203 4.95 5.56 16.56
C PRO A 203 3.98 4.55 15.93
N LEU A 204 3.83 3.38 16.58
CA LEU A 204 3.01 2.28 16.10
C LEU A 204 1.55 2.68 15.88
N GLY A 205 0.96 2.05 14.86
CA GLY A 205 -0.43 2.22 14.48
C GLY A 205 -0.66 3.36 13.49
N ALA A 206 0.31 3.63 12.59
CA ALA A 206 0.16 4.60 11.51
C ALA A 206 0.51 4.00 10.16
N GLY A 207 -0.34 4.22 9.18
CA GLY A 207 -0.20 3.83 7.78
C GLY A 207 -0.88 4.81 6.84
N ILE A 208 -0.72 4.58 5.55
CA ILE A 208 -1.39 5.32 4.48
C ILE A 208 -1.96 4.36 3.46
N LEU A 209 -3.08 4.77 2.87
CA LEU A 209 -3.66 4.22 1.67
C LEU A 209 -3.83 5.34 0.65
N TYR A 210 -3.19 5.22 -0.50
CA TYR A 210 -3.45 6.01 -1.68
C TYR A 210 -4.44 5.26 -2.57
N VAL A 211 -5.43 5.99 -3.07
CA VAL A 211 -6.41 5.50 -4.05
C VAL A 211 -6.48 6.54 -5.17
N ARG A 212 -6.16 6.15 -6.39
CA ARG A 212 -6.26 7.04 -7.54
C ARG A 212 -7.67 7.61 -7.65
N LYS A 213 -7.78 8.89 -7.98
CA LYS A 213 -9.02 9.68 -7.91
C LYS A 213 -10.22 9.03 -8.59
N ASP A 214 -10.01 8.43 -9.76
CA ASP A 214 -11.08 7.74 -10.52
C ASP A 214 -11.52 6.39 -9.91
N LYS A 215 -10.74 5.86 -8.94
CA LYS A 215 -11.01 4.61 -8.23
C LYS A 215 -11.68 4.79 -6.86
N ILE A 216 -11.84 6.03 -6.39
CA ILE A 216 -12.38 6.29 -5.05
C ILE A 216 -13.83 5.81 -4.90
N LYS A 217 -14.70 6.07 -5.87
CA LYS A 217 -16.11 5.68 -5.80
C LYS A 217 -16.37 4.18 -5.79
N PRO A 218 -15.70 3.36 -6.64
CA PRO A 218 -15.90 1.92 -6.65
C PRO A 218 -15.52 1.21 -5.34
N VAL A 219 -14.61 1.78 -4.56
CA VAL A 219 -14.08 1.16 -3.32
C VAL A 219 -14.91 1.53 -2.08
N TRP A 220 -15.70 2.60 -2.14
CA TRP A 220 -16.45 3.13 -1.00
C TRP A 220 -17.95 2.76 -0.96
N GLN A 221 -18.41 1.87 -1.78
CA GLN A 221 -19.81 1.43 -1.78
C GLN A 221 -20.03 0.18 -0.94
#